data_4dd25d0556b9ddc8416465624e059939
#
_entry.id   4dd25d0556b9ddc8416465624e059939
#
_cell.length_a   1.000
_cell.length_b   1.000
_cell.length_c   1.000
_cell.angle_alpha   90.00
_cell.angle_beta   90.00
_cell.angle_gamma   90.00
#
_symmetry.space_group_name_H-M   'P 1'
#
loop_
_entity.id
_entity.type
_entity.pdbx_description
1 polymer ?
#
loop_
_entity_poly.entity_id
_entity_poly.type
_entity_poly.pdbx_seq_one_letter_code
_entity_poly.pdbx_strand_id
1 'polypeptide(L)'
;MRGGVAPERALPIAAEETRDPGALEVAARVAAGAPIAEAIAAQGKPEWRVLAAAWGLAERSGAPLAQALAGIAAALRELTRLRQQRTVLLSGPRATVRMVATLPPLALVLGGLLGFDPLPVLLSSVGAALLCAGAVLLGAGVGWARSLARSVESDDRIAGLEFELAWIALRGGAAPAEALVRVADCVDEFGAEWVGFDCFRAGAPLRTALATALRVGVPVGPLLLEEAEAVRARARAELESEAERLGVRVLVPLGVCVLPSFIALGVLPVLLSMLGGL
;
A
#
# COMPACT_ATOMS: atom_id res chain seq x y z
N MET A 1 -4.33 -17.06 24.56
CA MET A 1 -5.79 -16.99 24.38
C MET A 1 -6.42 -18.33 23.95
N ARG A 2 -5.89 -19.10 22.99
CA ARG A 2 -6.42 -20.43 22.66
C ARG A 2 -6.37 -21.44 23.82
N GLY A 3 -5.51 -21.23 24.83
CA GLY A 3 -5.38 -22.04 26.03
C GLY A 3 -6.17 -21.53 27.24
N GLY A 4 -7.19 -20.68 27.06
CA GLY A 4 -8.03 -20.17 28.16
C GLY A 4 -7.39 -19.07 29.00
N VAL A 5 -6.27 -18.48 28.55
CA VAL A 5 -5.65 -17.34 29.23
C VAL A 5 -6.49 -16.10 29.00
N ALA A 6 -6.84 -15.39 30.09
CA ALA A 6 -7.57 -14.13 30.01
C ALA A 6 -6.78 -13.08 29.18
N PRO A 7 -7.45 -12.27 28.37
CA PRO A 7 -6.83 -11.25 27.51
C PRO A 7 -5.88 -10.32 28.25
N GLU A 8 -6.29 -9.86 29.44
CA GLU A 8 -5.51 -8.97 30.29
C GLU A 8 -4.15 -9.54 30.71
N ARG A 9 -4.06 -10.88 30.85
CA ARG A 9 -2.80 -11.57 31.14
C ARG A 9 -2.00 -11.91 29.89
N ALA A 10 -2.66 -12.12 28.76
CA ALA A 10 -2.01 -12.46 27.50
C ALA A 10 -1.31 -11.24 26.85
N LEU A 11 -1.87 -10.04 27.00
CA LEU A 11 -1.34 -8.82 26.41
C LEU A 11 0.06 -8.44 26.91
N PRO A 12 0.35 -8.40 28.24
CA PRO A 12 1.71 -8.11 28.72
C PRO A 12 2.74 -9.13 28.23
N ILE A 13 2.39 -10.41 28.24
CA ILE A 13 3.27 -11.48 27.76
C ILE A 13 3.59 -11.29 26.27
N ALA A 14 2.57 -11.02 25.44
CA ALA A 14 2.76 -10.78 24.02
C ALA A 14 3.59 -9.49 23.75
N ALA A 15 3.42 -8.45 24.56
CA ALA A 15 4.18 -7.21 24.47
C ALA A 15 5.66 -7.42 24.81
N GLU A 16 5.95 -8.19 25.85
CA GLU A 16 7.32 -8.54 26.26
C GLU A 16 8.01 -9.42 25.22
N GLU A 17 7.30 -10.41 24.66
CA GLU A 17 7.85 -11.29 23.62
C GLU A 17 8.17 -10.54 22.32
N THR A 18 7.27 -9.67 21.88
CA THR A 18 7.45 -8.93 20.62
C THR A 18 8.40 -7.76 20.74
N ARG A 19 8.56 -7.20 21.95
CA ARG A 19 9.32 -5.97 22.24
C ARG A 19 8.89 -4.78 21.37
N ASP A 20 7.65 -4.82 20.85
CA ASP A 20 7.11 -3.68 20.08
C ASP A 20 6.73 -2.54 21.03
N PRO A 21 7.24 -1.31 20.79
CA PRO A 21 6.94 -0.16 21.65
C PRO A 21 5.44 0.11 21.78
N GLY A 22 4.66 -0.07 20.69
CA GLY A 22 3.22 0.11 20.70
C GLY A 22 2.51 -0.95 21.57
N ALA A 23 2.94 -2.21 21.48
CA ALA A 23 2.39 -3.28 22.30
C ALA A 23 2.69 -3.07 23.80
N LEU A 24 3.90 -2.61 24.13
CA LEU A 24 4.28 -2.26 25.52
C LEU A 24 3.45 -1.11 26.07
N GLU A 25 3.20 -0.07 25.25
CA GLU A 25 2.35 1.05 25.66
C GLU A 25 0.89 0.63 25.87
N VAL A 26 0.34 -0.22 24.99
CA VAL A 26 -1.01 -0.80 25.17
C VAL A 26 -1.07 -1.60 26.49
N ALA A 27 -0.09 -2.45 26.74
CA ALA A 27 -0.04 -3.24 27.99
C ALA A 27 0.02 -2.34 29.23
N ALA A 28 0.82 -1.26 29.18
CA ALA A 28 0.90 -0.28 30.28
C ALA A 28 -0.42 0.45 30.53
N ARG A 29 -1.13 0.88 29.47
CA ARG A 29 -2.45 1.53 29.57
C ARG A 29 -3.50 0.59 30.16
N VAL A 30 -3.51 -0.66 29.72
CA VAL A 30 -4.42 -1.70 30.25
C VAL A 30 -4.12 -1.99 31.72
N ALA A 31 -2.85 -2.06 32.11
CA ALA A 31 -2.45 -2.18 33.52
C ALA A 31 -2.88 -0.99 34.37
N ALA A 32 -2.99 0.20 33.77
CA ALA A 32 -3.53 1.41 34.41
C ALA A 32 -5.07 1.44 34.46
N GLY A 33 -5.76 0.41 33.95
CA GLY A 33 -7.22 0.27 34.00
C GLY A 33 -7.96 0.79 32.76
N ALA A 34 -7.27 1.11 31.67
CA ALA A 34 -7.93 1.51 30.43
C ALA A 34 -8.59 0.30 29.74
N PRO A 35 -9.77 0.47 29.10
CA PRO A 35 -10.36 -0.57 28.26
C PRO A 35 -9.40 -0.98 27.14
N ILE A 36 -9.31 -2.29 26.86
CA ILE A 36 -8.30 -2.83 25.95
C ILE A 36 -8.46 -2.25 24.54
N ALA A 37 -9.69 -2.21 24.01
CA ALA A 37 -9.96 -1.66 22.68
C ALA A 37 -9.53 -0.19 22.55
N GLU A 38 -9.79 0.64 23.56
CA GLU A 38 -9.38 2.04 23.58
C GLU A 38 -7.86 2.20 23.69
N ALA A 39 -7.21 1.38 24.53
CA ALA A 39 -5.75 1.37 24.66
C ALA A 39 -5.07 1.02 23.34
N ILE A 40 -5.63 0.07 22.57
CA ILE A 40 -5.18 -0.31 21.24
C ILE A 40 -5.40 0.84 20.24
N ALA A 41 -6.59 1.45 20.20
CA ALA A 41 -6.93 2.53 19.30
C ALA A 41 -6.04 3.77 19.50
N ALA A 42 -5.64 4.02 20.74
CA ALA A 42 -4.79 5.16 21.12
C ALA A 42 -3.40 5.16 20.48
N GLN A 43 -2.96 4.03 19.85
CA GLN A 43 -1.72 3.97 19.07
C GLN A 43 -1.82 4.76 17.76
N GLY A 44 -3.00 5.11 17.29
CA GLY A 44 -3.25 6.02 16.18
C GLY A 44 -2.94 5.47 14.78
N LYS A 45 -2.19 4.40 14.64
CA LYS A 45 -1.89 3.79 13.33
C LYS A 45 -3.11 3.03 12.79
N PRO A 46 -3.34 3.01 11.46
CA PRO A 46 -4.49 2.31 10.87
C PRO A 46 -4.60 0.84 11.26
N GLU A 47 -3.46 0.13 11.34
CA GLU A 47 -3.40 -1.28 11.76
C GLU A 47 -3.94 -1.49 13.18
N TRP A 48 -3.58 -0.58 14.10
CA TRP A 48 -4.04 -0.63 15.49
C TRP A 48 -5.52 -0.28 15.61
N ARG A 49 -6.02 0.66 14.82
CA ARG A 49 -7.45 1.02 14.79
C ARG A 49 -8.32 -0.15 14.30
N VAL A 50 -7.85 -0.88 13.27
CA VAL A 50 -8.51 -2.11 12.80
C VAL A 50 -8.51 -3.18 13.90
N LEU A 51 -7.40 -3.35 14.60
CA LEU A 51 -7.31 -4.29 15.71
C LEU A 51 -8.25 -3.89 16.86
N ALA A 52 -8.34 -2.60 17.18
CA ALA A 52 -9.25 -2.07 18.19
C ALA A 52 -10.72 -2.32 17.82
N ALA A 53 -11.10 -2.04 16.56
CA ALA A 53 -12.46 -2.30 16.07
C ALA A 53 -12.83 -3.78 16.15
N ALA A 54 -11.93 -4.67 15.74
CA ALA A 54 -12.14 -6.12 15.83
C ALA A 54 -12.22 -6.61 17.27
N TRP A 55 -11.39 -6.05 18.16
CA TRP A 55 -11.44 -6.37 19.59
C TRP A 55 -12.75 -5.93 20.22
N GLY A 56 -13.10 -4.64 20.10
CA GLY A 56 -14.34 -4.09 20.65
C GLY A 56 -15.59 -4.78 20.08
N LEU A 57 -15.55 -5.14 18.80
CA LEU A 57 -16.63 -5.89 18.16
C LEU A 57 -16.76 -7.31 18.76
N ALA A 58 -15.63 -8.04 18.94
CA ALA A 58 -15.65 -9.36 19.54
C ALA A 58 -16.14 -9.34 21.00
N GLU A 59 -15.70 -8.35 21.76
CA GLU A 59 -16.13 -8.14 23.17
C GLU A 59 -17.64 -7.88 23.25
N ARG A 60 -18.16 -6.94 22.45
CA ARG A 60 -19.58 -6.57 22.45
C ARG A 60 -20.51 -7.63 21.89
N SER A 61 -20.03 -8.41 20.89
CA SER A 61 -20.82 -9.47 20.28
C SER A 61 -20.73 -10.80 21.05
N GLY A 62 -19.80 -10.96 21.98
CA GLY A 62 -19.53 -12.23 22.64
C GLY A 62 -18.84 -13.27 21.72
N ALA A 63 -18.25 -12.82 20.63
CA ALA A 63 -17.52 -13.69 19.70
C ALA A 63 -16.24 -14.26 20.35
N PRO A 64 -15.77 -15.45 19.94
CA PRO A 64 -14.52 -16.02 20.45
C PRO A 64 -13.32 -15.15 20.04
N LEU A 65 -12.82 -14.34 20.98
CA LEU A 65 -11.78 -13.33 20.75
C LEU A 65 -10.52 -13.91 20.09
N ALA A 66 -10.10 -15.13 20.49
CA ALA A 66 -8.92 -15.77 19.91
C ALA A 66 -9.08 -16.08 18.41
N GLN A 67 -10.28 -16.40 17.96
CA GLN A 67 -10.57 -16.65 16.53
C GLN A 67 -10.65 -15.34 15.77
N ALA A 68 -11.33 -14.33 16.32
CA ALA A 68 -11.43 -12.99 15.76
C ALA A 68 -10.03 -12.38 15.51
N LEU A 69 -9.18 -12.40 16.55
CA LEU A 69 -7.81 -11.90 16.45
C LEU A 69 -6.94 -12.71 15.48
N ALA A 70 -7.15 -14.03 15.38
CA ALA A 70 -6.42 -14.85 14.42
C ALA A 70 -6.76 -14.47 12.96
N GLY A 71 -8.03 -14.19 12.66
CA GLY A 71 -8.48 -13.69 11.35
C GLY A 71 -7.82 -12.35 11.00
N ILE A 72 -7.95 -11.36 11.90
CA ILE A 72 -7.33 -10.04 11.70
C ILE A 72 -5.80 -10.14 11.56
N ALA A 73 -5.14 -10.98 12.38
CA ALA A 73 -3.70 -11.20 12.25
C ALA A 73 -3.32 -11.84 10.91
N ALA A 74 -4.16 -12.72 10.34
CA ALA A 74 -3.96 -13.26 9.00
C ALA A 74 -4.12 -12.17 7.93
N ALA A 75 -5.13 -11.33 8.04
CA ALA A 75 -5.37 -10.20 7.14
C ALA A 75 -4.21 -9.18 7.16
N LEU A 76 -3.70 -8.83 8.33
CA LEU A 76 -2.53 -7.93 8.49
C LEU A 76 -1.25 -8.53 7.92
N ARG A 77 -1.02 -9.84 8.12
CA ARG A 77 0.13 -10.52 7.50
C ARG A 77 0.02 -10.53 5.98
N GLU A 78 -1.17 -10.71 5.45
CA GLU A 78 -1.40 -10.66 4.02
C GLU A 78 -1.14 -9.26 3.45
N LEU A 79 -1.59 -8.21 4.12
CA LEU A 79 -1.23 -6.83 3.75
C LEU A 79 0.29 -6.63 3.69
N THR A 80 1.01 -7.15 4.69
CA THR A 80 2.48 -7.06 4.72
C THR A 80 3.11 -7.78 3.53
N ARG A 81 2.59 -8.96 3.17
CA ARG A 81 3.03 -9.70 1.98
C ARG A 81 2.78 -8.93 0.68
N LEU A 82 1.59 -8.34 0.54
CA LEU A 82 1.25 -7.50 -0.62
C LEU A 82 2.17 -6.28 -0.73
N ARG A 83 2.49 -5.62 0.38
CA ARG A 83 3.47 -4.50 0.41
C ARG A 83 4.86 -4.95 -0.05
N GLN A 84 5.32 -6.12 0.41
CA GLN A 84 6.59 -6.70 -0.02
C GLN A 84 6.58 -7.07 -1.51
N GLN A 85 5.53 -7.76 -1.96
CA GLN A 85 5.34 -8.14 -3.36
C GLN A 85 5.31 -6.92 -4.28
N ARG A 86 4.58 -5.87 -3.90
CA ARG A 86 4.57 -4.57 -4.59
C ARG A 86 5.97 -3.98 -4.72
N THR A 87 6.76 -3.98 -3.66
CA THR A 87 8.15 -3.49 -3.68
C THR A 87 9.01 -4.25 -4.68
N VAL A 88 8.86 -5.57 -4.74
CA VAL A 88 9.58 -6.43 -5.68
C VAL A 88 9.14 -6.16 -7.12
N LEU A 89 7.84 -6.14 -7.39
CA LEU A 89 7.28 -5.90 -8.72
C LEU A 89 7.66 -4.53 -9.30
N LEU A 90 7.71 -3.50 -8.45
CA LEU A 90 8.08 -2.15 -8.87
C LEU A 90 9.60 -1.92 -8.96
N SER A 91 10.42 -2.85 -8.51
CA SER A 91 11.88 -2.71 -8.53
C SER A 91 12.45 -2.62 -9.95
N GLY A 92 11.94 -3.43 -10.88
CA GLY A 92 12.33 -3.43 -12.29
C GLY A 92 12.09 -2.09 -12.98
N PRO A 93 10.83 -1.59 -13.04
CA PRO A 93 10.52 -0.28 -13.61
C PRO A 93 11.33 0.86 -12.99
N ARG A 94 11.52 0.87 -11.68
CA ARG A 94 12.33 1.89 -10.98
C ARG A 94 13.81 1.83 -11.36
N ALA A 95 14.36 0.63 -11.50
CA ALA A 95 15.75 0.44 -11.94
C ALA A 95 15.95 0.95 -13.36
N THR A 96 15.02 0.64 -14.28
CA THR A 96 15.04 1.12 -15.66
C THR A 96 15.03 2.65 -15.73
N VAL A 97 14.12 3.32 -14.99
CA VAL A 97 14.07 4.79 -14.93
C VAL A 97 15.40 5.36 -14.43
N ARG A 98 15.99 4.78 -13.39
CA ARG A 98 17.27 5.24 -12.82
C ARG A 98 18.40 5.06 -13.84
N MET A 99 18.49 3.89 -14.46
CA MET A 99 19.53 3.58 -15.44
C MET A 99 19.47 4.51 -16.65
N VAL A 100 18.28 4.72 -17.21
CA VAL A 100 18.09 5.60 -18.38
C VAL A 100 18.35 7.06 -18.00
N ALA A 101 17.98 7.50 -16.81
CA ALA A 101 18.24 8.88 -16.33
C ALA A 101 19.74 9.17 -16.12
N THR A 102 20.58 8.16 -15.95
CA THR A 102 22.05 8.33 -15.83
C THR A 102 22.76 8.40 -17.19
N LEU A 103 22.10 8.04 -18.28
CA LEU A 103 22.74 8.07 -19.62
C LEU A 103 23.21 9.48 -20.07
N PRO A 104 22.41 10.57 -19.95
CA PRO A 104 22.85 11.89 -20.36
C PRO A 104 24.12 12.38 -19.64
N PRO A 105 24.22 12.36 -18.30
CA PRO A 105 25.45 12.74 -17.61
C PRO A 105 26.63 11.80 -17.96
N LEU A 106 26.38 10.51 -18.13
CA LEU A 106 27.42 9.57 -18.53
C LEU A 106 27.98 9.87 -19.92
N ALA A 107 27.14 10.26 -20.89
CA ALA A 107 27.58 10.66 -22.23
C ALA A 107 28.49 11.89 -22.19
N LEU A 108 28.21 12.88 -21.36
CA LEU A 108 29.06 14.06 -21.16
C LEU A 108 30.44 13.67 -20.59
N VAL A 109 30.46 12.80 -19.59
CA VAL A 109 31.71 12.32 -18.99
C VAL A 109 32.55 11.55 -19.99
N LEU A 110 31.92 10.63 -20.74
CA LEU A 110 32.63 9.88 -21.79
C LEU A 110 33.14 10.77 -22.91
N GLY A 111 32.38 11.78 -23.34
CA GLY A 111 32.81 12.77 -24.33
C GLY A 111 34.08 13.50 -23.86
N GLY A 112 34.11 13.94 -22.60
CA GLY A 112 35.28 14.57 -22.01
C GLY A 112 36.50 13.64 -21.93
N LEU A 113 36.30 12.37 -21.57
CA LEU A 113 37.39 11.36 -21.51
C LEU A 113 37.97 11.03 -22.90
N LEU A 114 37.18 11.12 -23.95
CA LEU A 114 37.60 10.91 -25.34
C LEU A 114 38.35 12.11 -25.92
N GLY A 115 38.57 13.16 -25.16
CA GLY A 115 39.28 14.37 -25.59
C GLY A 115 38.41 15.42 -26.27
N PHE A 116 37.09 15.20 -26.34
CA PHE A 116 36.16 16.25 -26.75
C PHE A 116 35.89 17.11 -25.52
N ASP A 117 36.17 18.42 -25.61
CA ASP A 117 35.93 19.34 -24.50
C ASP A 117 34.51 19.94 -24.59
N PRO A 118 33.50 19.30 -23.98
CA PRO A 118 32.12 19.78 -24.06
C PRO A 118 31.85 21.00 -23.19
N LEU A 119 32.73 21.32 -22.24
CA LEU A 119 32.53 22.39 -21.26
C LEU A 119 32.48 23.81 -21.90
N PRO A 120 33.38 24.20 -22.81
CA PRO A 120 33.29 25.51 -23.46
C PRO A 120 32.00 25.65 -24.31
N VAL A 121 31.57 24.54 -24.95
CA VAL A 121 30.34 24.53 -25.72
C VAL A 121 29.12 24.69 -24.83
N LEU A 122 29.08 23.98 -23.69
CA LEU A 122 27.99 24.05 -22.72
C LEU A 122 27.89 25.43 -22.05
N LEU A 123 29.01 26.14 -21.89
CA LEU A 123 29.07 27.50 -21.32
C LEU A 123 28.74 28.60 -22.34
N SER A 124 28.63 28.28 -23.64
CA SER A 124 28.15 29.22 -24.67
C SER A 124 26.66 29.48 -24.50
N SER A 125 26.15 30.56 -25.10
CA SER A 125 24.73 30.94 -25.04
C SER A 125 23.81 29.83 -25.61
N VAL A 126 24.22 29.17 -26.66
CA VAL A 126 23.49 28.04 -27.27
C VAL A 126 23.58 26.81 -26.40
N GLY A 127 24.77 26.50 -25.88
CA GLY A 127 24.99 25.34 -24.99
C GLY A 127 24.23 25.47 -23.65
N ALA A 128 24.19 26.66 -23.07
CA ALA A 128 23.40 26.93 -21.87
C ALA A 128 21.89 26.68 -22.09
N ALA A 129 21.35 27.13 -23.27
CA ALA A 129 19.96 26.87 -23.63
C ALA A 129 19.68 25.37 -23.80
N LEU A 130 20.56 24.63 -24.46
CA LEU A 130 20.48 23.16 -24.60
C LEU A 130 20.55 22.45 -23.26
N LEU A 131 21.43 22.90 -22.36
CA LEU A 131 21.58 22.36 -21.02
C LEU A 131 20.30 22.58 -20.20
N CYS A 132 19.74 23.78 -20.19
CA CYS A 132 18.48 24.08 -19.51
C CYS A 132 17.32 23.26 -20.08
N ALA A 133 17.17 23.21 -21.40
CA ALA A 133 16.10 22.46 -22.06
C ALA A 133 16.21 20.96 -21.78
N GLY A 134 17.42 20.41 -21.89
CA GLY A 134 17.69 19.00 -21.61
C GLY A 134 17.48 18.64 -20.15
N ALA A 135 17.89 19.48 -19.20
CA ALA A 135 17.68 19.26 -17.78
C ALA A 135 16.18 19.31 -17.41
N VAL A 136 15.42 20.26 -17.98
CA VAL A 136 13.97 20.35 -17.79
C VAL A 136 13.28 19.10 -18.35
N LEU A 137 13.62 18.67 -19.56
CA LEU A 137 13.06 17.45 -20.17
C LEU A 137 13.39 16.21 -19.33
N LEU A 138 14.62 16.08 -18.87
CA LEU A 138 15.03 14.96 -18.01
C LEU A 138 14.25 14.95 -16.69
N GLY A 139 14.17 16.11 -16.03
CA GLY A 139 13.41 16.27 -14.79
C GLY A 139 11.93 15.98 -14.96
N ALA A 140 11.32 16.47 -16.04
CA ALA A 140 9.92 16.22 -16.38
C ALA A 140 9.67 14.71 -16.65
N GLY A 141 10.53 14.07 -17.44
CA GLY A 141 10.42 12.64 -17.77
C GLY A 141 10.56 11.74 -16.53
N VAL A 142 11.57 12.01 -15.70
CA VAL A 142 11.77 11.26 -14.43
C VAL A 142 10.64 11.54 -13.44
N GLY A 143 10.17 12.79 -13.34
CA GLY A 143 9.04 13.18 -12.50
C GLY A 143 7.75 12.47 -12.91
N TRP A 144 7.46 12.43 -14.22
CA TRP A 144 6.30 11.74 -14.77
C TRP A 144 6.37 10.22 -14.52
N ALA A 145 7.51 9.60 -14.81
CA ALA A 145 7.72 8.17 -14.52
C ALA A 145 7.54 7.83 -13.03
N ARG A 146 8.04 8.69 -12.12
CA ARG A 146 7.83 8.53 -10.66
C ARG A 146 6.37 8.73 -10.26
N SER A 147 5.65 9.63 -10.90
CA SER A 147 4.21 9.84 -10.65
C SER A 147 3.41 8.60 -11.02
N LEU A 148 3.69 8.00 -12.18
CA LEU A 148 3.09 6.73 -12.59
C LEU A 148 3.39 5.59 -11.60
N ALA A 149 4.61 5.50 -11.09
CA ALA A 149 4.96 4.51 -10.08
C ALA A 149 4.21 4.71 -8.76
N ARG A 150 4.02 5.96 -8.33
CA ARG A 150 3.28 6.29 -7.10
C ARG A 150 1.79 5.98 -7.20
N SER A 151 1.17 6.07 -8.39
CA SER A 151 -0.26 5.75 -8.54
C SER A 151 -0.58 4.27 -8.22
N VAL A 152 0.39 3.38 -8.37
CA VAL A 152 0.27 1.96 -8.00
C VAL A 152 0.52 1.74 -6.49
N GLU A 153 1.13 2.71 -5.81
CA GLU A 153 1.50 2.60 -4.38
C GLU A 153 0.37 3.01 -3.42
N SER A 154 -0.68 3.67 -3.90
CA SER A 154 -1.59 4.44 -3.05
C SER A 154 -2.68 3.66 -2.31
N ASP A 155 -2.85 2.37 -2.52
CA ASP A 155 -3.93 1.61 -1.86
C ASP A 155 -3.38 0.64 -0.80
N ASP A 156 -3.22 1.17 0.41
CA ASP A 156 -2.71 0.44 1.59
C ASP A 156 -3.85 -0.08 2.47
N ARG A 157 -4.96 -0.54 1.87
CA ARG A 157 -6.12 -1.08 2.58
C ARG A 157 -6.05 -2.60 2.67
N ILE A 158 -6.66 -3.16 3.71
CA ILE A 158 -6.87 -4.61 3.81
C ILE A 158 -8.11 -4.96 3.00
N ALA A 159 -7.91 -5.62 1.87
CA ALA A 159 -9.01 -6.12 1.06
C ALA A 159 -9.82 -7.19 1.81
N GLY A 160 -11.15 -7.07 1.81
CA GLY A 160 -12.05 -8.02 2.45
C GLY A 160 -12.13 -7.91 3.98
N LEU A 161 -11.65 -6.81 4.57
CA LEU A 161 -11.71 -6.59 6.02
C LEU A 161 -13.16 -6.48 6.52
N GLU A 162 -14.05 -5.91 5.74
CA GLU A 162 -15.49 -5.80 6.01
C GLU A 162 -16.15 -7.17 6.21
N PHE A 163 -15.73 -8.19 5.48
CA PHE A 163 -16.23 -9.55 5.63
C PHE A 163 -15.73 -10.21 6.92
N GLU A 164 -14.47 -9.98 7.28
CA GLU A 164 -13.90 -10.47 8.54
C GLU A 164 -14.61 -9.86 9.76
N LEU A 165 -14.85 -8.55 9.75
CA LEU A 165 -15.57 -7.88 10.83
C LEU A 165 -17.03 -8.34 10.89
N ALA A 166 -17.71 -8.48 9.76
CA ALA A 166 -19.06 -9.03 9.72
C ALA A 166 -19.11 -10.48 10.25
N TRP A 167 -18.11 -11.30 9.93
CA TRP A 167 -17.99 -12.65 10.47
C TRP A 167 -17.84 -12.63 12.01
N ILE A 168 -17.02 -11.71 12.58
CA ILE A 168 -16.87 -11.57 14.02
C ILE A 168 -18.22 -11.25 14.68
N ALA A 169 -18.95 -10.28 14.15
CA ALA A 169 -20.25 -9.87 14.68
C ALA A 169 -21.27 -11.01 14.66
N LEU A 170 -21.32 -11.78 13.56
CA LEU A 170 -22.23 -12.91 13.39
C LEU A 170 -21.89 -14.10 14.30
N ARG A 171 -20.60 -14.33 14.57
CA ARG A 171 -20.14 -15.39 15.50
C ARG A 171 -20.58 -15.13 16.94
N GLY A 172 -20.86 -13.91 17.30
CA GLY A 172 -21.48 -13.53 18.57
C GLY A 172 -23.00 -13.75 18.62
N GLY A 173 -23.62 -14.28 17.56
CA GLY A 173 -25.05 -14.59 17.53
C GLY A 173 -25.94 -13.43 17.06
N ALA A 174 -25.37 -12.31 16.58
CA ALA A 174 -26.17 -11.20 16.06
C ALA A 174 -26.89 -11.59 14.77
N ALA A 175 -28.12 -11.07 14.57
CA ALA A 175 -28.81 -11.17 13.28
C ALA A 175 -28.01 -10.41 12.19
N PRO A 176 -28.04 -10.83 10.91
CA PRO A 176 -27.23 -10.22 9.87
C PRO A 176 -27.36 -8.71 9.73
N ALA A 177 -28.59 -8.16 9.86
CA ALA A 177 -28.81 -6.72 9.82
C ALA A 177 -28.18 -6.00 11.02
N GLU A 178 -28.29 -6.57 12.20
CA GLU A 178 -27.72 -6.06 13.44
C GLU A 178 -26.19 -6.15 13.43
N ALA A 179 -25.65 -7.24 12.88
CA ALA A 179 -24.21 -7.42 12.72
C ALA A 179 -23.58 -6.30 11.89
N LEU A 180 -24.23 -5.89 10.78
CA LEU A 180 -23.76 -4.77 9.95
C LEU A 180 -23.75 -3.43 10.70
N VAL A 181 -24.77 -3.15 11.52
CA VAL A 181 -24.83 -1.95 12.33
C VAL A 181 -23.71 -1.96 13.37
N ARG A 182 -23.54 -3.07 14.09
CA ARG A 182 -22.46 -3.20 15.08
C ARG A 182 -21.06 -3.03 14.48
N VAL A 183 -20.85 -3.55 13.25
CA VAL A 183 -19.58 -3.35 12.53
C VAL A 183 -19.40 -1.87 12.19
N ALA A 184 -20.44 -1.22 11.63
CA ALA A 184 -20.36 0.20 11.29
C ALA A 184 -20.08 1.07 12.50
N ASP A 185 -20.76 0.82 13.63
CA ASP A 185 -20.55 1.54 14.89
C ASP A 185 -19.12 1.37 15.41
N CYS A 186 -18.57 0.15 15.37
CA CYS A 186 -17.19 -0.11 15.80
C CYS A 186 -16.16 0.54 14.87
N VAL A 187 -16.40 0.52 13.55
CA VAL A 187 -15.54 1.16 12.56
C VAL A 187 -15.48 2.67 12.78
N ASP A 188 -16.62 3.29 13.06
CA ASP A 188 -16.73 4.72 13.34
C ASP A 188 -16.05 5.09 14.67
N GLU A 189 -16.38 4.39 15.74
CA GLU A 189 -15.89 4.62 17.09
C GLU A 189 -14.36 4.54 17.20
N PHE A 190 -13.76 3.53 16.57
CA PHE A 190 -12.30 3.33 16.61
C PHE A 190 -11.57 3.97 15.41
N GLY A 191 -12.30 4.64 14.51
CA GLY A 191 -11.75 5.29 13.34
C GLY A 191 -11.00 4.33 12.41
N ALA A 192 -11.56 3.13 12.18
CA ALA A 192 -10.95 2.12 11.30
C ALA A 192 -11.13 2.48 9.82
N GLU A 193 -10.40 3.49 9.35
CA GLU A 193 -10.52 4.13 8.02
C GLU A 193 -10.35 3.16 6.83
N TRP A 194 -9.76 1.98 7.06
CA TRP A 194 -9.60 0.96 6.02
C TRP A 194 -10.91 0.26 5.64
N VAL A 195 -11.96 0.42 6.44
CA VAL A 195 -13.31 -0.04 6.11
C VAL A 195 -14.15 1.17 5.69
N GLY A 196 -14.35 1.31 4.39
CA GLY A 196 -15.21 2.38 3.87
C GLY A 196 -16.69 2.10 4.14
N PHE A 197 -17.45 3.13 4.55
CA PHE A 197 -18.91 2.99 4.77
C PHE A 197 -19.69 2.56 3.52
N ASP A 198 -19.10 2.69 2.32
CA ASP A 198 -19.70 2.23 1.07
C ASP A 198 -19.94 0.72 1.04
N CYS A 199 -19.15 -0.08 1.79
CA CYS A 199 -19.35 -1.54 1.89
C CYS A 199 -20.67 -1.93 2.57
N PHE A 200 -21.29 -1.01 3.33
CA PHE A 200 -22.58 -1.22 3.98
C PHE A 200 -23.79 -0.77 3.14
N ARG A 201 -23.58 -0.16 1.97
CA ARG A 201 -24.66 0.29 1.09
C ARG A 201 -25.41 -0.88 0.45
N ALA A 202 -26.64 -0.62 0.02
CA ALA A 202 -27.41 -1.58 -0.78
C ALA A 202 -26.66 -1.88 -2.08
N GLY A 203 -26.52 -3.16 -2.42
CA GLY A 203 -25.76 -3.61 -3.59
C GLY A 203 -24.27 -3.79 -3.38
N ALA A 204 -23.72 -3.41 -2.24
CA ALA A 204 -22.33 -3.70 -1.90
C ALA A 204 -22.07 -5.21 -1.79
N PRO A 205 -20.85 -5.69 -2.10
CA PRO A 205 -20.52 -7.12 -2.07
C PRO A 205 -20.86 -7.81 -0.76
N LEU A 206 -20.57 -7.19 0.39
CA LEU A 206 -20.88 -7.71 1.72
C LEU A 206 -22.40 -7.94 1.89
N ARG A 207 -23.22 -6.95 1.56
CA ARG A 207 -24.68 -7.09 1.67
C ARG A 207 -25.24 -8.09 0.69
N THR A 208 -24.68 -8.18 -0.50
CA THR A 208 -25.07 -9.15 -1.53
C THR A 208 -24.76 -10.57 -1.08
N ALA A 209 -23.57 -10.80 -0.50
CA ALA A 209 -23.18 -12.09 0.06
C ALA A 209 -24.13 -12.54 1.19
N LEU A 210 -24.43 -11.62 2.14
CA LEU A 210 -25.37 -11.88 3.23
C LEU A 210 -26.78 -12.20 2.71
N ALA A 211 -27.29 -11.41 1.77
CA ALA A 211 -28.62 -11.64 1.19
C ALA A 211 -28.68 -12.97 0.43
N THR A 212 -27.61 -13.32 -0.28
CA THR A 212 -27.53 -14.60 -1.01
C THR A 212 -27.49 -15.78 -0.03
N ALA A 213 -26.66 -15.72 1.01
CA ALA A 213 -26.60 -16.75 2.04
C ALA A 213 -27.97 -17.01 2.68
N LEU A 214 -28.67 -15.93 3.06
CA LEU A 214 -30.00 -16.02 3.67
C LEU A 214 -31.05 -16.59 2.71
N ARG A 215 -31.00 -16.22 1.44
CA ARG A 215 -31.94 -16.69 0.42
C ARG A 215 -31.76 -18.16 0.08
N VAL A 216 -30.51 -18.61 0.01
CA VAL A 216 -30.13 -19.99 -0.36
C VAL A 216 -30.12 -20.91 0.86
N GLY A 217 -30.04 -20.36 2.08
CA GLY A 217 -30.00 -21.13 3.31
C GLY A 217 -28.61 -21.75 3.60
N VAL A 218 -27.54 -21.17 3.02
CA VAL A 218 -26.18 -21.62 3.31
C VAL A 218 -25.64 -20.94 4.58
N PRO A 219 -24.70 -21.59 5.30
CA PRO A 219 -24.07 -20.98 6.47
C PRO A 219 -23.33 -19.69 6.10
N VAL A 220 -23.72 -18.57 6.73
CA VAL A 220 -23.19 -17.23 6.41
C VAL A 220 -21.70 -17.14 6.73
N GLY A 221 -21.25 -17.72 7.85
CA GLY A 221 -19.87 -17.60 8.31
C GLY A 221 -18.81 -18.09 7.30
N PRO A 222 -18.88 -19.33 6.81
CA PRO A 222 -17.97 -19.83 5.78
C PRO A 222 -18.01 -18.98 4.50
N LEU A 223 -19.20 -18.59 4.04
CA LEU A 223 -19.35 -17.77 2.83
C LEU A 223 -18.63 -16.41 2.95
N LEU A 224 -18.72 -15.75 4.10
CA LEU A 224 -18.03 -14.47 4.32
C LEU A 224 -16.50 -14.63 4.26
N LEU A 225 -15.96 -15.71 4.80
CA LEU A 225 -14.53 -15.98 4.74
C LEU A 225 -14.07 -16.31 3.32
N GLU A 226 -14.86 -17.07 2.57
CA GLU A 226 -14.60 -17.35 1.14
C GLU A 226 -14.62 -16.06 0.32
N GLU A 227 -15.59 -15.16 0.54
CA GLU A 227 -15.64 -13.87 -0.15
C GLU A 227 -14.46 -12.97 0.24
N ALA A 228 -14.05 -12.95 1.52
CA ALA A 228 -12.85 -12.24 1.94
C ALA A 228 -11.60 -12.74 1.19
N GLU A 229 -11.44 -14.05 1.07
CA GLU A 229 -10.34 -14.67 0.32
C GLU A 229 -10.42 -14.34 -1.18
N ALA A 230 -11.62 -14.38 -1.78
CA ALA A 230 -11.84 -14.04 -3.19
C ALA A 230 -11.48 -12.56 -3.48
N VAL A 231 -11.86 -11.63 -2.60
CA VAL A 231 -11.52 -10.21 -2.71
C VAL A 231 -10.00 -10.01 -2.59
N ARG A 232 -9.34 -10.70 -1.67
CA ARG A 232 -7.87 -10.67 -1.53
C ARG A 232 -7.17 -11.22 -2.77
N ALA A 233 -7.66 -12.34 -3.32
CA ALA A 233 -7.10 -12.93 -4.54
C ALA A 233 -7.21 -11.96 -5.74
N ARG A 234 -8.36 -11.28 -5.89
CA ARG A 234 -8.54 -10.24 -6.91
C ARG A 234 -7.57 -9.07 -6.70
N ALA A 235 -7.44 -8.56 -5.48
CA ALA A 235 -6.51 -7.46 -5.18
C ALA A 235 -5.05 -7.82 -5.52
N ARG A 236 -4.63 -9.09 -5.32
CA ARG A 236 -3.31 -9.58 -5.76
C ARG A 236 -3.17 -9.56 -7.28
N ALA A 237 -4.15 -10.11 -8.00
CA ALA A 237 -4.15 -10.16 -9.46
C ALA A 237 -4.17 -8.75 -10.07
N GLU A 238 -4.91 -7.82 -9.48
CA GLU A 238 -4.93 -6.42 -9.88
C GLU A 238 -3.56 -5.76 -9.69
N LEU A 239 -2.92 -5.97 -8.55
CA LEU A 239 -1.57 -5.46 -8.29
C LEU A 239 -0.55 -5.98 -9.32
N GLU A 240 -0.58 -7.27 -9.64
CA GLU A 240 0.30 -7.88 -10.64
C GLU A 240 0.05 -7.27 -12.02
N SER A 241 -1.21 -7.17 -12.45
CA SER A 241 -1.59 -6.56 -13.72
C SER A 241 -1.22 -5.08 -13.81
N GLU A 242 -1.39 -4.31 -12.74
CA GLU A 242 -1.00 -2.91 -12.70
C GLU A 242 0.52 -2.74 -12.75
N ALA A 243 1.29 -3.59 -12.07
CA ALA A 243 2.74 -3.57 -12.13
C ALA A 243 3.28 -3.88 -13.52
N GLU A 244 2.69 -4.87 -14.22
CA GLU A 244 3.03 -5.19 -15.61
C GLU A 244 2.74 -4.02 -16.56
N ARG A 245 1.53 -3.43 -16.44
CA ARG A 245 1.14 -2.26 -17.22
C ARG A 245 2.05 -1.05 -16.95
N LEU A 246 2.48 -0.88 -15.70
CA LEU A 246 3.42 0.18 -15.34
C LEU A 246 4.76 0.00 -16.08
N GLY A 247 5.27 -1.23 -16.20
CA GLY A 247 6.50 -1.54 -16.93
C GLY A 247 6.46 -1.01 -18.36
N VAL A 248 5.31 -1.14 -19.05
CA VAL A 248 5.12 -0.61 -20.40
C VAL A 248 4.88 0.90 -20.40
N ARG A 249 4.02 1.41 -19.51
CA ARG A 249 3.68 2.85 -19.45
C ARG A 249 4.86 3.74 -19.15
N VAL A 250 5.84 3.26 -18.38
CA VAL A 250 7.07 4.01 -18.06
C VAL A 250 7.94 4.25 -19.31
N LEU A 251 7.83 3.41 -20.35
CA LEU A 251 8.56 3.63 -21.60
C LEU A 251 8.15 4.90 -22.33
N VAL A 252 6.89 5.36 -22.16
CA VAL A 252 6.40 6.59 -22.80
C VAL A 252 7.14 7.84 -22.31
N PRO A 253 7.19 8.16 -20.99
CA PRO A 253 7.98 9.31 -20.53
C PRO A 253 9.48 9.17 -20.83
N LEU A 254 10.02 7.93 -20.83
CA LEU A 254 11.41 7.69 -21.17
C LEU A 254 11.68 8.01 -22.65
N GLY A 255 10.81 7.56 -23.57
CA GLY A 255 10.96 7.83 -24.98
C GLY A 255 10.73 9.30 -25.37
N VAL A 256 9.70 9.93 -24.81
CA VAL A 256 9.30 11.29 -25.17
C VAL A 256 10.14 12.39 -24.50
N CYS A 257 10.58 12.16 -23.28
CA CYS A 257 11.30 13.19 -22.51
C CYS A 257 12.78 12.89 -22.37
N VAL A 258 13.15 11.64 -22.00
CA VAL A 258 14.55 11.32 -21.68
C VAL A 258 15.39 11.15 -22.94
N LEU A 259 14.83 10.58 -24.02
CA LEU A 259 15.57 10.42 -25.28
C LEU A 259 15.93 11.79 -25.91
N PRO A 260 15.02 12.77 -26.06
CA PRO A 260 15.40 14.11 -26.52
C PRO A 260 16.37 14.82 -25.58
N SER A 261 16.19 14.61 -24.26
CA SER A 261 17.15 15.14 -23.26
C SER A 261 18.54 14.58 -23.47
N PHE A 262 18.68 13.26 -23.73
CA PHE A 262 19.95 12.62 -24.02
C PHE A 262 20.60 13.22 -25.27
N ILE A 263 19.84 13.48 -26.33
CA ILE A 263 20.34 14.14 -27.55
C ILE A 263 20.81 15.56 -27.23
N ALA A 264 20.00 16.34 -26.51
CA ALA A 264 20.32 17.73 -26.19
C ALA A 264 21.52 17.86 -25.24
N LEU A 265 21.66 17.01 -24.25
CA LEU A 265 22.70 17.08 -23.22
C LEU A 265 23.96 16.28 -23.59
N GLY A 266 23.80 15.13 -24.25
CA GLY A 266 24.88 14.20 -24.50
C GLY A 266 25.46 14.31 -25.91
N VAL A 267 24.61 14.25 -26.94
CA VAL A 267 25.07 14.09 -28.33
C VAL A 267 25.39 15.46 -28.95
N LEU A 268 24.49 16.43 -28.84
CA LEU A 268 24.66 17.76 -29.48
C LEU A 268 25.91 18.52 -29.01
N PRO A 269 26.23 18.61 -27.70
CA PRO A 269 27.43 19.29 -27.25
C PRO A 269 28.72 18.66 -27.76
N VAL A 270 28.77 17.33 -27.84
CA VAL A 270 29.93 16.61 -28.39
C VAL A 270 30.09 16.85 -29.88
N LEU A 271 29.00 16.81 -30.65
CA LEU A 271 29.02 17.11 -32.08
C LEU A 271 29.44 18.57 -32.37
N LEU A 272 28.94 19.51 -31.55
CA LEU A 272 29.31 20.93 -31.71
C LEU A 272 30.78 21.16 -31.35
N SER A 273 31.34 20.42 -30.35
CA SER A 273 32.77 20.52 -30.04
C SER A 273 33.64 19.97 -31.15
N MET A 274 33.19 18.93 -31.86
CA MET A 274 33.90 18.38 -33.02
C MET A 274 33.89 19.33 -34.21
N LEU A 275 32.78 20.04 -34.46
CA LEU A 275 32.64 21.00 -35.57
C LEU A 275 33.29 22.34 -35.27
N GLY A 276 33.36 22.76 -34.01
CA GLY A 276 34.03 24.00 -33.58
C GLY A 276 35.54 23.92 -33.44
N GLY A 277 36.10 22.71 -33.52
CA GLY A 277 37.55 22.43 -33.53
C GLY A 277 38.17 22.31 -34.92
N LEU A 278 37.40 22.51 -36.00
CA LEU A 278 37.86 22.67 -37.38
C LEU A 278 37.91 24.14 -37.71
#